data_e94c5e5fc76dd17f2cd1d01dab62a052
#
_entry.id   e94c5e5fc76dd17f2cd1d01dab62a052
#
_cell.length_a   1.000
_cell.length_b   1.000
_cell.length_c   1.000
_cell.angle_alpha   90.00
_cell.angle_beta   90.00
_cell.angle_gamma   90.00
#
_symmetry.space_group_name_H-M   'P 1'
#
loop_
_entity.id
_entity.type
_entity.pdbx_description
1 polymer ?
#
loop_
_entity_poly.entity_id
_entity_poly.type
_entity_poly.pdbx_seq_one_letter_code
_entity_poly.pdbx_strand_id
1 'polypeptide(L)'
;MTRHAVPPCSLEPAATLTGIAAGRPGAHADDQDLQHPRGPADGDEVTVLSAPEHPGRLPVPELLRTGAVHCAYQPVVELATGEVLGREALLRTPPDAGWRSPLEVLDAAEEAGLLGELERAAMSRALADAEAASGGASHTLFLNIEPRTLSRHLPLVLETLAQRSAQVRVVVEITERALALDPAGMLDAAARLRAAGCAIALDDVGAVPESLAFIPLLAPEIIKLDLQLLRTLEDPETITVAGAVRARAEATGARVVAEGIETQDDLTRALVLGADLGQGWFLGRPHRVLPAGERHAGRLPRPHAPLGGTATPFEVIGTRRAVRLAPKRLLLPLSRTLEAAAVAHRVPPLVLGAFQDERFFTGRSARRYARLAGTLPFVGALGTGLPTALPPAVRWASLDPAEPLAREWAVVVLGAHESVALVGREIDGPRSRHSAALGAPVGSPEDDEREFAFAVTHDHGLVAEAAQSLLRRFRADAPA
;
A
#
# COMPACT_ATOMS: atom_id res chain seq x y z
N MET A 1 52.95 5.95 -4.94
CA MET A 1 52.50 4.92 -4.00
C MET A 1 52.48 5.51 -2.61
N THR A 2 51.41 6.08 -2.20
CA THR A 2 51.20 6.61 -0.83
C THR A 2 49.82 6.10 -0.38
N ARG A 3 49.84 5.15 0.56
CA ARG A 3 48.63 4.59 1.20
C ARG A 3 48.13 5.61 2.20
N HIS A 4 46.92 6.14 2.00
CA HIS A 4 46.19 6.86 3.04
C HIS A 4 45.54 5.82 3.97
N ALA A 5 45.97 5.84 5.22
CA ALA A 5 45.35 5.07 6.31
C ALA A 5 44.07 5.79 6.75
N VAL A 6 42.99 5.02 6.82
CA VAL A 6 41.71 5.45 7.41
C VAL A 6 41.84 5.38 8.93
N PRO A 7 41.48 6.43 9.70
CA PRO A 7 41.53 6.36 11.17
C PRO A 7 40.43 5.42 11.71
N PRO A 8 40.65 4.76 12.85
CA PRO A 8 39.67 3.89 13.47
C PRO A 8 38.47 4.69 14.00
N CYS A 9 37.28 4.23 13.66
CA CYS A 9 36.02 4.73 14.19
C CYS A 9 35.93 4.36 15.68
N SER A 10 36.01 5.34 16.57
CA SER A 10 35.75 5.16 17.99
C SER A 10 34.24 5.05 18.21
N LEU A 11 33.77 3.85 18.46
CA LEU A 11 32.41 3.59 18.98
C LEU A 11 32.36 4.09 20.44
N GLU A 12 31.71 5.23 20.64
CA GLU A 12 31.22 5.58 21.97
C GLU A 12 30.08 4.64 22.37
N PRO A 13 30.03 4.11 23.60
CA PRO A 13 28.92 3.26 24.03
C PRO A 13 27.63 4.09 24.11
N ALA A 14 26.57 3.56 23.50
CA ALA A 14 25.22 4.13 23.55
C ALA A 14 24.83 4.43 25.00
N ALA A 15 24.35 5.65 25.23
CA ALA A 15 23.83 6.10 26.51
C ALA A 15 22.74 5.14 26.99
N THR A 16 22.93 4.57 28.16
CA THR A 16 21.97 3.70 28.84
C THR A 16 20.70 4.51 29.11
N LEU A 17 19.59 4.13 28.50
CA LEU A 17 18.25 4.66 28.79
C LEU A 17 17.83 4.22 30.21
N THR A 18 18.36 4.86 31.24
CA THR A 18 17.92 4.74 32.63
C THR A 18 16.97 5.90 32.91
N GLY A 19 15.67 5.67 32.75
CA GLY A 19 14.67 6.71 33.07
C GLY A 19 13.22 6.38 32.77
N ILE A 20 12.89 5.21 32.25
CA ILE A 20 11.48 4.82 32.09
C ILE A 20 11.06 3.99 33.29
N ALA A 21 10.35 4.63 34.23
CA ALA A 21 9.84 3.98 35.44
C ALA A 21 8.77 2.94 35.08
N ALA A 22 9.09 1.67 35.36
CA ALA A 22 8.18 0.54 35.22
C ALA A 22 7.00 0.67 36.21
N GLY A 23 5.80 0.90 35.70
CA GLY A 23 4.57 0.70 36.45
C GLY A 23 4.34 -0.78 36.73
N ARG A 24 4.11 -1.15 37.99
CA ARG A 24 3.88 -2.54 38.45
C ARG A 24 2.59 -3.11 37.87
N PRO A 25 2.56 -4.40 37.48
CA PRO A 25 1.35 -5.05 36.97
C PRO A 25 0.38 -5.42 38.06
N GLY A 26 -0.90 -5.10 37.88
CA GLY A 26 -2.04 -5.58 38.67
C GLY A 26 -2.63 -6.84 38.06
N ALA A 27 -3.05 -7.75 38.94
CA ALA A 27 -3.34 -9.17 38.83
C ALA A 27 -4.38 -9.62 37.77
N HIS A 28 -4.18 -10.88 37.36
CA HIS A 28 -5.01 -11.76 36.53
C HIS A 28 -6.49 -11.87 36.90
N ALA A 29 -7.32 -12.10 35.89
CA ALA A 29 -8.58 -12.82 36.01
C ALA A 29 -8.77 -13.75 34.81
N ASP A 30 -9.23 -14.95 35.12
CA ASP A 30 -9.24 -16.21 34.43
C ASP A 30 -9.96 -16.29 33.09
N ASP A 31 -9.36 -17.09 32.23
CA ASP A 31 -9.90 -17.72 31.01
C ASP A 31 -10.82 -18.89 31.40
N GLN A 32 -12.03 -18.96 30.86
CA GLN A 32 -12.82 -20.19 30.84
C GLN A 32 -13.63 -20.33 29.54
N ASP A 33 -13.38 -21.47 28.91
CA ASP A 33 -14.08 -22.17 27.83
C ASP A 33 -15.58 -21.89 27.66
N LEU A 34 -16.03 -21.70 26.38
CA LEU A 34 -17.41 -22.02 26.00
C LEU A 34 -17.48 -22.70 24.62
N GLN A 35 -18.01 -23.90 24.67
CA GLN A 35 -18.32 -24.82 23.59
C GLN A 35 -19.52 -24.37 22.75
N HIS A 36 -19.48 -24.70 21.44
CA HIS A 36 -20.61 -24.56 20.52
C HIS A 36 -21.72 -25.62 20.71
N PRO A 37 -22.97 -25.28 20.36
CA PRO A 37 -23.91 -26.27 19.82
C PRO A 37 -24.45 -25.92 18.43
N ARG A 38 -24.72 -26.98 17.65
CA ARG A 38 -25.24 -27.00 16.28
C ARG A 38 -26.77 -26.93 16.24
N GLY A 39 -27.30 -26.33 15.16
CA GLY A 39 -28.51 -26.32 14.39
C GLY A 39 -29.85 -26.85 14.91
N PRO A 40 -30.95 -26.74 14.19
CA PRO A 40 -31.20 -27.10 12.78
C PRO A 40 -32.08 -26.13 11.95
N ALA A 41 -32.31 -26.53 10.68
CA ALA A 41 -32.87 -25.85 9.54
C ALA A 41 -34.41 -25.67 9.50
N ASP A 42 -34.78 -24.85 8.51
CA ASP A 42 -36.00 -24.81 7.67
C ASP A 42 -36.98 -23.64 7.86
N GLY A 43 -37.29 -22.97 6.74
CA GLY A 43 -38.52 -22.20 6.54
C GLY A 43 -38.36 -20.91 5.75
N ASP A 44 -38.60 -20.93 4.44
CA ASP A 44 -38.72 -19.80 3.53
C ASP A 44 -39.76 -18.75 3.96
N GLU A 45 -39.32 -17.51 4.13
CA GLU A 45 -40.22 -16.36 4.00
C GLU A 45 -39.37 -15.15 3.58
N VAL A 46 -39.75 -14.52 2.44
CA VAL A 46 -39.12 -13.30 1.92
C VAL A 46 -39.45 -12.15 2.85
N THR A 47 -38.50 -11.87 3.74
CA THR A 47 -38.60 -10.71 4.67
C THR A 47 -37.63 -9.65 4.21
N VAL A 48 -38.16 -8.44 4.07
CA VAL A 48 -37.42 -7.17 3.93
C VAL A 48 -36.26 -7.21 4.93
N LEU A 49 -35.01 -7.16 4.46
CA LEU A 49 -33.80 -7.19 5.26
C LEU A 49 -33.75 -5.97 6.18
N SER A 50 -34.27 -6.14 7.38
CA SER A 50 -33.85 -5.35 8.53
C SER A 50 -32.40 -5.70 8.81
N ALA A 51 -31.52 -4.69 8.99
CA ALA A 51 -30.14 -4.90 9.41
C ALA A 51 -30.11 -5.85 10.65
N PRO A 52 -29.12 -6.77 10.74
CA PRO A 52 -29.07 -7.69 11.88
C PRO A 52 -28.98 -6.91 13.19
N GLU A 53 -30.03 -6.97 13.99
CA GLU A 53 -30.03 -6.45 15.34
C GLU A 53 -29.10 -7.31 16.18
N HIS A 54 -27.95 -6.78 16.55
CA HIS A 54 -27.09 -7.37 17.57
C HIS A 54 -27.69 -7.01 18.96
N PRO A 55 -28.42 -7.90 19.63
CA PRO A 55 -29.10 -7.57 20.86
C PRO A 55 -28.08 -7.15 21.93
N GLY A 56 -28.27 -5.94 22.46
CA GLY A 56 -27.41 -5.35 23.48
C GLY A 56 -26.31 -4.42 22.97
N ARG A 57 -26.23 -4.15 21.67
CA ARG A 57 -25.29 -3.17 21.09
C ARG A 57 -26.01 -1.88 20.70
N LEU A 58 -25.36 -0.75 20.98
CA LEU A 58 -25.86 0.56 20.53
C LEU A 58 -25.68 0.63 18.99
N PRO A 59 -26.76 0.81 18.21
CA PRO A 59 -26.68 0.83 16.75
C PRO A 59 -25.75 1.96 16.24
N VAL A 60 -25.07 1.71 15.10
CA VAL A 60 -24.16 2.70 14.49
C VAL A 60 -24.85 4.05 14.23
N PRO A 61 -26.10 4.13 13.72
CA PRO A 61 -26.80 5.40 13.58
C PRO A 61 -26.93 6.18 14.90
N GLU A 62 -27.13 5.48 16.02
CA GLU A 62 -27.25 6.08 17.33
C GLU A 62 -25.90 6.55 17.88
N LEU A 63 -24.81 5.79 17.66
CA LEU A 63 -23.44 6.22 17.96
C LEU A 63 -23.10 7.54 17.26
N LEU A 64 -23.48 7.67 16.00
CA LEU A 64 -23.26 8.88 15.20
C LEU A 64 -24.11 10.04 15.69
N ARG A 65 -25.40 9.80 15.94
CA ARG A 65 -26.35 10.82 16.38
C ARG A 65 -25.98 11.41 17.74
N THR A 66 -25.47 10.58 18.65
CA THR A 66 -25.07 11.00 20.00
C THR A 66 -23.66 11.56 20.07
N GLY A 67 -22.87 11.43 19.01
CA GLY A 67 -21.45 11.77 19.03
C GLY A 67 -20.63 10.92 20.00
N ALA A 68 -21.07 9.70 20.27
CA ALA A 68 -20.46 8.81 21.25
C ALA A 68 -19.10 8.23 20.79
N VAL A 69 -18.83 8.32 19.49
CA VAL A 69 -17.54 7.92 18.91
C VAL A 69 -16.42 8.82 19.41
N HIS A 70 -15.32 8.22 19.86
CA HIS A 70 -14.15 8.94 20.32
C HIS A 70 -12.86 8.24 19.88
N CYS A 71 -11.70 8.86 20.13
CA CYS A 71 -10.41 8.28 19.86
C CYS A 71 -9.62 8.01 21.14
N ALA A 72 -8.77 6.99 21.10
CA ALA A 72 -7.67 6.84 22.04
C ALA A 72 -6.36 7.05 21.26
N TYR A 73 -5.39 7.72 21.86
CA TYR A 73 -4.19 8.20 21.22
C TYR A 73 -2.98 7.43 21.72
N GLN A 74 -2.34 6.64 20.82
CA GLN A 74 -1.15 5.89 21.16
C GLN A 74 0.11 6.59 20.61
N PRO A 75 1.19 6.74 21.41
CA PRO A 75 2.38 7.42 20.96
C PRO A 75 3.16 6.59 19.94
N VAL A 76 3.65 7.25 18.89
CA VAL A 76 4.70 6.80 17.98
C VAL A 76 5.97 7.52 18.39
N VAL A 77 6.99 6.77 18.80
CA VAL A 77 8.17 7.28 19.51
C VAL A 77 9.41 7.09 18.65
N GLU A 78 10.29 8.09 18.63
CA GLU A 78 11.61 7.96 18.02
C GLU A 78 12.51 7.13 18.94
N LEU A 79 12.99 5.99 18.45
CA LEU A 79 13.71 5.01 19.28
C LEU A 79 15.07 5.50 19.76
N ALA A 80 15.69 6.43 19.02
CA ALA A 80 17.00 6.98 19.38
C ALA A 80 16.92 8.00 20.53
N THR A 81 15.83 8.77 20.63
CA THR A 81 15.69 9.90 21.56
C THR A 81 14.64 9.67 22.66
N GLY A 82 13.70 8.76 22.42
CA GLY A 82 12.52 8.56 23.27
C GLY A 82 11.45 9.65 23.11
N GLU A 83 11.61 10.56 22.14
CA GLU A 83 10.67 11.65 21.91
C GLU A 83 9.45 11.17 21.09
N VAL A 84 8.29 11.74 21.38
CA VAL A 84 7.05 11.43 20.64
C VAL A 84 7.09 12.17 19.29
N LEU A 85 7.05 11.40 18.18
CA LEU A 85 6.92 11.93 16.82
C LEU A 85 5.48 12.31 16.51
N GLY A 86 4.54 11.52 16.98
CA GLY A 86 3.11 11.66 16.72
C GLY A 86 2.28 10.70 17.56
N ARG A 87 0.97 10.71 17.32
CA ARG A 87 0.05 9.78 17.99
C ARG A 87 -0.92 9.19 16.99
N GLU A 88 -1.12 7.90 17.07
CA GLU A 88 -2.16 7.22 16.32
C GLU A 88 -3.50 7.38 16.99
N ALA A 89 -4.50 7.83 16.23
CA ALA A 89 -5.87 7.99 16.67
C ALA A 89 -6.67 6.71 16.42
N LEU A 90 -6.88 5.96 17.47
CA LEU A 90 -7.55 4.67 17.43
C LEU A 90 -9.04 4.85 17.78
N LEU A 91 -9.92 4.49 16.85
CA LEU A 91 -11.38 4.52 17.04
C LEU A 91 -11.78 3.75 18.30
N ARG A 92 -12.66 4.34 19.10
CA ARG A 92 -13.26 3.74 20.31
C ARG A 92 -14.73 4.09 20.39
N THR A 93 -15.49 3.17 20.93
CA THR A 93 -16.89 3.36 21.34
C THR A 93 -16.98 3.37 22.86
N PRO A 94 -18.06 3.92 23.45
CA PRO A 94 -18.30 3.80 24.88
C PRO A 94 -18.33 2.33 25.34
N PRO A 95 -17.82 2.00 26.54
CA PRO A 95 -17.82 0.62 27.04
C PRO A 95 -19.23 0.02 27.15
N ASP A 96 -20.22 0.85 27.43
CA ASP A 96 -21.64 0.47 27.54
C ASP A 96 -22.36 0.36 26.19
N ALA A 97 -21.69 0.72 25.08
CA ALA A 97 -22.23 0.53 23.73
C ALA A 97 -22.24 -0.93 23.26
N GLY A 98 -21.64 -1.85 24.01
CA GLY A 98 -21.68 -3.28 23.73
C GLY A 98 -20.76 -3.78 22.60
N TRP A 99 -19.94 -2.93 22.02
CA TRP A 99 -18.94 -3.27 21.01
C TRP A 99 -17.64 -3.75 21.66
N ARG A 100 -17.10 -4.90 21.21
CA ARG A 100 -15.88 -5.50 21.79
C ARG A 100 -14.59 -4.99 21.14
N SER A 101 -14.69 -4.56 19.88
CA SER A 101 -13.54 -4.05 19.14
C SER A 101 -13.92 -2.98 18.13
N PRO A 102 -12.98 -2.12 17.70
CA PRO A 102 -13.19 -1.19 16.60
C PRO A 102 -13.62 -1.90 15.30
N LEU A 103 -13.06 -3.07 15.02
CA LEU A 103 -13.37 -3.82 13.80
C LEU A 103 -14.86 -4.19 13.74
N GLU A 104 -15.45 -4.65 14.84
CA GLU A 104 -16.88 -4.98 14.88
C GLU A 104 -17.79 -3.79 14.54
N VAL A 105 -17.44 -2.58 14.99
CA VAL A 105 -18.23 -1.39 14.69
C VAL A 105 -18.01 -0.89 13.26
N LEU A 106 -16.80 -1.07 12.72
CA LEU A 106 -16.51 -0.76 11.30
C LEU A 106 -17.28 -1.71 10.37
N ASP A 107 -17.28 -3.02 10.65
CA ASP A 107 -18.05 -3.99 9.88
C ASP A 107 -19.56 -3.68 9.91
N ALA A 108 -20.11 -3.39 11.09
CA ALA A 108 -21.52 -3.03 11.22
C ALA A 108 -21.85 -1.69 10.53
N ALA A 109 -20.91 -0.75 10.50
CA ALA A 109 -21.08 0.51 9.76
C ALA A 109 -21.05 0.27 8.23
N GLU A 110 -20.22 -0.63 7.75
CA GLU A 110 -20.22 -1.03 6.33
C GLU A 110 -21.55 -1.68 5.94
N GLU A 111 -22.02 -2.66 6.74
CA GLU A 111 -23.31 -3.33 6.52
C GLU A 111 -24.48 -2.33 6.51
N ALA A 112 -24.42 -1.30 7.35
CA ALA A 112 -25.42 -0.25 7.40
C ALA A 112 -25.26 0.85 6.33
N GLY A 113 -24.18 0.80 5.52
CA GLY A 113 -23.85 1.85 4.54
C GLY A 113 -23.41 3.17 5.18
N LEU A 114 -22.92 3.15 6.42
CA LEU A 114 -22.53 4.30 7.24
C LEU A 114 -21.03 4.37 7.55
N LEU A 115 -20.21 3.55 6.88
CA LEU A 115 -18.76 3.51 7.15
C LEU A 115 -18.11 4.88 6.95
N GLY A 116 -18.41 5.58 5.84
CA GLY A 116 -17.86 6.90 5.57
C GLY A 116 -18.23 7.94 6.62
N GLU A 117 -19.46 7.90 7.14
CA GLU A 117 -19.93 8.80 8.21
C GLU A 117 -19.26 8.49 9.55
N LEU A 118 -19.06 7.20 9.86
CA LEU A 118 -18.37 6.77 11.08
C LEU A 118 -16.91 7.23 11.09
N GLU A 119 -16.20 7.01 10.01
CA GLU A 119 -14.82 7.44 9.89
C GLU A 119 -14.68 8.97 9.86
N ARG A 120 -15.58 9.66 9.16
CA ARG A 120 -15.63 11.12 9.21
C ARG A 120 -15.82 11.63 10.65
N ALA A 121 -16.71 11.01 11.43
CA ALA A 121 -16.93 11.37 12.82
C ALA A 121 -15.65 11.15 13.66
N ALA A 122 -14.98 10.01 13.49
CA ALA A 122 -13.72 9.69 14.16
C ALA A 122 -12.59 10.67 13.77
N MET A 123 -12.42 10.95 12.48
CA MET A 123 -11.43 11.91 11.99
C MET A 123 -11.69 13.32 12.51
N SER A 124 -12.94 13.81 12.43
CA SER A 124 -13.31 15.13 12.94
C SER A 124 -13.03 15.25 14.43
N ARG A 125 -13.31 14.19 15.18
CA ARG A 125 -13.02 14.13 16.61
C ARG A 125 -11.52 14.18 16.88
N ALA A 126 -10.72 13.38 16.19
CA ALA A 126 -9.26 13.36 16.34
C ALA A 126 -8.62 14.72 16.03
N LEU A 127 -9.07 15.37 14.96
CA LEU A 127 -8.59 16.70 14.58
C LEU A 127 -8.95 17.75 15.64
N ALA A 128 -10.18 17.75 16.14
CA ALA A 128 -10.63 18.67 17.20
C ALA A 128 -9.86 18.46 18.51
N ASP A 129 -9.63 17.21 18.90
CA ASP A 129 -8.86 16.90 20.10
C ASP A 129 -7.39 17.35 19.98
N ALA A 130 -6.78 17.17 18.79
CA ALA A 130 -5.42 17.64 18.54
C ALA A 130 -5.32 19.17 18.54
N GLU A 131 -6.31 19.87 18.00
CA GLU A 131 -6.36 21.32 18.01
C GLU A 131 -6.50 21.85 19.43
N ALA A 132 -7.40 21.28 20.23
CA ALA A 132 -7.60 21.64 21.63
C ALA A 132 -6.35 21.39 22.49
N ALA A 133 -5.59 20.31 22.20
CA ALA A 133 -4.38 19.98 22.93
C ALA A 133 -3.16 20.81 22.49
N SER A 134 -3.19 21.44 21.32
CA SER A 134 -2.00 22.01 20.68
C SER A 134 -1.34 23.11 21.50
N GLY A 135 -2.11 23.99 22.14
CA GLY A 135 -1.57 25.13 22.87
C GLY A 135 -0.55 25.95 22.03
N GLY A 136 -0.63 25.89 20.69
CA GLY A 136 0.30 26.48 19.77
C GLY A 136 1.48 25.56 19.35
N ALA A 137 1.58 24.34 19.89
CA ALA A 137 2.55 23.34 19.47
C ALA A 137 2.06 22.59 18.23
N SER A 138 2.99 22.02 17.47
CA SER A 138 2.66 21.19 16.31
C SER A 138 2.37 19.76 16.76
N HIS A 139 1.22 19.21 16.36
CA HIS A 139 0.84 17.82 16.58
C HIS A 139 0.88 17.01 15.29
N THR A 140 1.27 15.75 15.40
CA THR A 140 1.19 14.77 14.28
C THR A 140 0.18 13.69 14.68
N LEU A 141 -0.85 13.52 13.87
CA LEU A 141 -1.83 12.45 14.00
C LEU A 141 -1.64 11.42 12.90
N PHE A 142 -1.64 10.17 13.28
CA PHE A 142 -1.80 9.03 12.38
C PHE A 142 -3.27 8.64 12.38
N LEU A 143 -3.85 8.54 11.19
CA LEU A 143 -5.28 8.26 11.01
C LEU A 143 -5.45 7.02 10.14
N ASN A 144 -6.06 5.99 10.70
CA ASN A 144 -6.52 4.83 9.98
C ASN A 144 -7.76 5.21 9.17
N ILE A 145 -7.75 4.90 7.87
CA ILE A 145 -8.90 5.08 6.98
C ILE A 145 -9.08 3.81 6.17
N GLU A 146 -10.28 3.23 6.26
CA GLU A 146 -10.60 2.01 5.51
C GLU A 146 -10.42 2.21 4.00
N PRO A 147 -9.83 1.22 3.31
CA PRO A 147 -9.62 1.31 1.87
C PRO A 147 -10.90 1.59 1.07
N ARG A 148 -12.02 1.04 1.54
CA ARG A 148 -13.34 1.25 0.94
C ARG A 148 -13.79 2.71 1.03
N THR A 149 -13.50 3.38 2.13
CA THR A 149 -13.77 4.81 2.29
C THR A 149 -12.87 5.64 1.38
N LEU A 150 -11.60 5.30 1.26
CA LEU A 150 -10.70 5.97 0.31
C LEU A 150 -11.14 5.77 -1.14
N SER A 151 -11.65 4.60 -1.51
CA SER A 151 -12.13 4.34 -2.87
C SER A 151 -13.48 5.03 -3.18
N ARG A 152 -14.41 5.06 -2.22
CA ARG A 152 -15.80 5.50 -2.46
C ARG A 152 -16.10 6.90 -1.96
N HIS A 153 -15.46 7.33 -0.87
CA HIS A 153 -15.76 8.55 -0.13
C HIS A 153 -14.58 9.51 0.01
N LEU A 154 -13.56 9.41 -0.86
CA LEU A 154 -12.37 10.26 -0.82
C LEU A 154 -12.67 11.77 -0.78
N PRO A 155 -13.67 12.32 -1.50
CA PRO A 155 -14.03 13.74 -1.37
C PRO A 155 -14.41 14.13 0.07
N LEU A 156 -15.18 13.28 0.78
CA LEU A 156 -15.57 13.50 2.18
C LEU A 156 -14.35 13.48 3.12
N VAL A 157 -13.42 12.56 2.89
CA VAL A 157 -12.14 12.49 3.62
C VAL A 157 -11.35 13.78 3.44
N LEU A 158 -11.18 14.23 2.19
CA LEU A 158 -10.43 15.45 1.87
C LEU A 158 -11.09 16.71 2.46
N GLU A 159 -12.41 16.81 2.40
CA GLU A 159 -13.18 17.89 3.02
C GLU A 159 -12.98 17.94 4.54
N THR A 160 -13.03 16.77 5.20
CA THR A 160 -12.77 16.66 6.63
C THR A 160 -11.35 17.09 6.99
N LEU A 161 -10.36 16.60 6.23
CA LEU A 161 -8.96 16.95 6.44
C LEU A 161 -8.65 18.43 6.14
N ALA A 162 -9.42 19.08 5.28
CA ALA A 162 -9.26 20.51 4.99
C ALA A 162 -9.65 21.41 6.17
N GLN A 163 -10.42 20.90 7.14
CA GLN A 163 -10.81 21.65 8.34
C GLN A 163 -9.71 21.74 9.41
N ARG A 164 -8.61 20.97 9.26
CA ARG A 164 -7.52 20.95 10.25
C ARG A 164 -6.77 22.28 10.29
N SER A 165 -6.32 22.66 11.47
CA SER A 165 -5.42 23.80 11.64
C SER A 165 -4.02 23.52 11.09
N ALA A 166 -3.25 24.56 10.78
CA ALA A 166 -1.88 24.44 10.29
C ALA A 166 -0.92 23.75 11.29
N GLN A 167 -1.28 23.69 12.55
CA GLN A 167 -0.55 23.01 13.63
C GLN A 167 -0.73 21.50 13.62
N VAL A 168 -1.78 20.98 12.97
CA VAL A 168 -2.05 19.54 12.92
C VAL A 168 -1.53 18.96 11.60
N ARG A 169 -0.49 18.15 11.70
CA ARG A 169 0.04 17.34 10.60
C ARG A 169 -0.67 15.99 10.62
N VAL A 170 -1.02 15.48 9.46
CA VAL A 170 -1.72 14.21 9.33
C VAL A 170 -0.89 13.22 8.52
N VAL A 171 -0.79 12.00 9.02
CA VAL A 171 -0.31 10.81 8.33
C VAL A 171 -1.53 9.90 8.14
N VAL A 172 -1.86 9.56 6.90
CA VAL A 172 -2.94 8.61 6.59
C VAL A 172 -2.34 7.23 6.43
N GLU A 173 -2.88 6.28 7.17
CA GLU A 173 -2.47 4.87 7.12
C GLU A 173 -3.28 4.14 6.05
N ILE A 174 -2.58 3.41 5.19
CA ILE A 174 -3.16 2.59 4.12
C ILE A 174 -2.53 1.21 4.26
N THR A 175 -3.37 0.17 4.40
CA THR A 175 -2.87 -1.19 4.49
C THR A 175 -2.34 -1.69 3.16
N GLU A 176 -1.31 -2.54 3.19
CA GLU A 176 -0.73 -3.14 1.98
C GLU A 176 -1.75 -3.94 1.16
N ARG A 177 -2.70 -4.59 1.85
CA ARG A 177 -3.77 -5.38 1.25
C ARG A 177 -4.71 -4.55 0.39
N ALA A 178 -4.91 -3.27 0.74
CA ALA A 178 -5.71 -2.33 -0.03
C ALA A 178 -5.17 -2.09 -1.44
N LEU A 179 -3.85 -1.97 -1.57
CA LEU A 179 -3.18 -1.77 -2.85
C LEU A 179 -3.35 -2.96 -3.80
N ALA A 180 -3.38 -4.18 -3.26
CA ALA A 180 -3.61 -5.38 -4.06
C ALA A 180 -5.06 -5.46 -4.59
N LEU A 181 -6.03 -4.97 -3.82
CA LEU A 181 -7.45 -5.00 -4.17
C LEU A 181 -7.84 -3.91 -5.18
N ASP A 182 -7.43 -2.66 -4.93
CA ASP A 182 -7.74 -1.50 -5.77
C ASP A 182 -6.50 -0.61 -5.97
N PRO A 183 -5.54 -1.04 -6.79
CA PRO A 183 -4.30 -0.27 -6.97
C PRO A 183 -4.52 1.12 -7.57
N ALA A 184 -5.48 1.26 -8.49
CA ALA A 184 -5.77 2.54 -9.14
C ALA A 184 -6.39 3.53 -8.15
N GLY A 185 -7.41 3.10 -7.40
CA GLY A 185 -8.06 3.94 -6.39
C GLY A 185 -7.12 4.35 -5.29
N MET A 186 -6.29 3.43 -4.77
CA MET A 186 -5.32 3.73 -3.72
C MET A 186 -4.20 4.68 -4.19
N LEU A 187 -3.70 4.53 -5.41
CA LEU A 187 -2.71 5.45 -5.98
C LEU A 187 -3.28 6.86 -6.20
N ASP A 188 -4.54 6.97 -6.65
CA ASP A 188 -5.23 8.27 -6.77
C ASP A 188 -5.49 8.89 -5.40
N ALA A 189 -5.99 8.11 -4.44
CA ALA A 189 -6.22 8.56 -3.07
C ALA A 189 -4.92 9.09 -2.44
N ALA A 190 -3.83 8.35 -2.50
CA ALA A 190 -2.53 8.77 -1.99
C ALA A 190 -2.03 10.07 -2.64
N ALA A 191 -2.19 10.20 -3.96
CA ALA A 191 -1.78 11.42 -4.67
C ALA A 191 -2.59 12.64 -4.21
N ARG A 192 -3.90 12.50 -4.03
CA ARG A 192 -4.79 13.58 -3.59
C ARG A 192 -4.60 13.92 -2.11
N LEU A 193 -4.36 12.92 -1.25
CA LEU A 193 -4.02 13.13 0.15
C LEU A 193 -2.69 13.90 0.30
N ARG A 194 -1.67 13.56 -0.51
CA ARG A 194 -0.41 14.32 -0.55
C ARG A 194 -0.61 15.76 -1.04
N ALA A 195 -1.43 15.95 -2.07
CA ALA A 195 -1.78 17.30 -2.55
C ALA A 195 -2.50 18.12 -1.47
N ALA A 196 -3.25 17.46 -0.58
CA ALA A 196 -3.84 18.07 0.61
C ALA A 196 -2.85 18.25 1.78
N GLY A 197 -1.55 17.91 1.59
CA GLY A 197 -0.50 18.10 2.59
C GLY A 197 -0.44 17.01 3.67
N CYS A 198 -1.02 15.83 3.40
CA CYS A 198 -0.89 14.65 4.25
C CYS A 198 0.32 13.81 3.86
N ALA A 199 0.96 13.16 4.83
CA ALA A 199 1.89 12.07 4.57
C ALA A 199 1.12 10.75 4.50
N ILE A 200 1.72 9.73 3.89
CA ILE A 200 1.15 8.39 3.79
C ILE A 200 2.02 7.42 4.58
N ALA A 201 1.40 6.61 5.41
CA ALA A 201 2.01 5.43 6.00
C ALA A 201 1.47 4.18 5.31
N LEU A 202 2.35 3.23 5.02
CA LEU A 202 1.95 1.88 4.63
C LEU A 202 1.94 1.02 5.89
N ASP A 203 0.77 0.47 6.20
CA ASP A 203 0.51 -0.25 7.45
C ASP A 203 0.49 -1.77 7.26
N ASP A 204 0.70 -2.53 8.35
CA ASP A 204 0.73 -3.99 8.41
C ASP A 204 1.78 -4.64 7.49
N VAL A 205 2.89 -3.95 7.20
CA VAL A 205 3.90 -4.44 6.26
C VAL A 205 4.60 -5.67 6.81
N GLY A 206 4.54 -6.74 6.03
CA GLY A 206 5.18 -8.02 6.33
C GLY A 206 4.24 -9.06 6.93
N ALA A 207 2.97 -8.73 7.16
CA ALA A 207 1.95 -9.73 7.46
C ALA A 207 1.77 -10.70 6.27
N VAL A 208 2.00 -10.22 5.04
CA VAL A 208 1.93 -11.00 3.80
C VAL A 208 3.13 -10.61 2.90
N PRO A 209 4.15 -11.47 2.73
CA PRO A 209 5.38 -11.12 1.99
C PRO A 209 5.15 -10.68 0.53
N GLU A 210 4.08 -11.16 -0.10
CA GLU A 210 3.70 -10.81 -1.45
C GLU A 210 3.36 -9.32 -1.63
N SER A 211 3.00 -8.64 -0.55
CA SER A 211 2.62 -7.23 -0.57
C SER A 211 3.80 -6.27 -0.69
N LEU A 212 5.01 -6.72 -0.40
CA LEU A 212 6.23 -5.90 -0.51
C LEU A 212 6.44 -5.30 -1.91
N ALA A 213 5.92 -5.96 -2.96
CA ALA A 213 5.97 -5.44 -4.32
C ALA A 213 5.19 -4.13 -4.51
N PHE A 214 4.27 -3.80 -3.59
CA PHE A 214 3.47 -2.57 -3.64
C PHE A 214 4.13 -1.36 -2.96
N ILE A 215 5.12 -1.57 -2.08
CA ILE A 215 5.83 -0.48 -1.40
C ILE A 215 6.40 0.55 -2.39
N PRO A 216 7.10 0.14 -3.47
CA PRO A 216 7.62 1.09 -4.45
C PRO A 216 6.54 1.91 -5.17
N LEU A 217 5.34 1.35 -5.31
CA LEU A 217 4.22 2.02 -5.98
C LEU A 217 3.66 3.16 -5.13
N LEU A 218 3.43 2.91 -3.86
CA LEU A 218 2.88 3.92 -2.97
C LEU A 218 3.93 4.97 -2.60
N ALA A 219 5.21 4.58 -2.56
CA ALA A 219 6.33 5.40 -2.09
C ALA A 219 5.98 6.11 -0.76
N PRO A 220 5.62 5.33 0.28
CA PRO A 220 5.13 5.91 1.53
C PRO A 220 6.23 6.69 2.25
N GLU A 221 5.83 7.69 3.01
CA GLU A 221 6.70 8.48 3.88
C GLU A 221 7.04 7.70 5.16
N ILE A 222 6.17 6.78 5.56
CA ILE A 222 6.33 5.90 6.72
C ILE A 222 5.96 4.47 6.33
N ILE A 223 6.71 3.50 6.86
CA ILE A 223 6.46 2.07 6.70
C ILE A 223 6.33 1.47 8.09
N LYS A 224 5.16 0.89 8.42
CA LYS A 224 4.90 0.24 9.70
C LYS A 224 5.09 -1.26 9.56
N LEU A 225 6.01 -1.82 10.34
CA LEU A 225 6.31 -3.25 10.37
C LEU A 225 5.40 -3.94 11.38
N ASP A 226 4.73 -4.99 10.92
CA ASP A 226 3.85 -5.81 11.77
C ASP A 226 4.62 -6.47 12.93
N LEU A 227 3.96 -6.56 14.09
CA LEU A 227 4.47 -7.22 15.30
C LEU A 227 5.01 -8.64 15.07
N GLN A 228 4.42 -9.40 14.12
CA GLN A 228 4.84 -10.78 13.87
C GLN A 228 6.30 -10.85 13.43
N LEU A 229 6.78 -9.86 12.67
CA LEU A 229 8.19 -9.78 12.27
C LEU A 229 9.14 -9.65 13.46
N LEU A 230 8.73 -8.96 14.54
CA LEU A 230 9.54 -8.87 15.77
C LEU A 230 9.70 -10.23 16.45
N ARG A 231 8.68 -11.09 16.33
CA ARG A 231 8.64 -12.41 17.00
C ARG A 231 9.32 -13.51 16.19
N THR A 232 9.54 -13.32 14.91
CA THR A 232 10.06 -14.32 13.96
C THR A 232 11.41 -13.93 13.34
N LEU A 233 12.27 -13.24 14.08
CA LEU A 233 13.60 -12.78 13.61
C LEU A 233 14.51 -13.92 13.10
N GLU A 234 14.29 -15.15 13.56
CA GLU A 234 15.06 -16.33 13.10
C GLU A 234 14.57 -16.85 11.73
N ASP A 235 13.41 -16.38 11.26
CA ASP A 235 12.87 -16.77 9.97
C ASP A 235 13.60 -16.02 8.84
N PRO A 236 14.17 -16.73 7.86
CA PRO A 236 14.79 -16.11 6.71
C PRO A 236 13.85 -15.20 5.90
N GLU A 237 12.54 -15.44 5.98
CA GLU A 237 11.53 -14.61 5.34
C GLU A 237 11.43 -13.25 6.03
N THR A 238 11.39 -13.21 7.36
CA THR A 238 11.43 -11.99 8.17
C THR A 238 12.65 -11.12 7.82
N ILE A 239 13.83 -11.72 7.72
CA ILE A 239 15.05 -10.99 7.33
C ILE A 239 14.95 -10.45 5.92
N THR A 240 14.32 -11.19 4.99
CA THR A 240 14.11 -10.75 3.62
C THR A 240 13.16 -9.56 3.56
N VAL A 241 12.05 -9.60 4.31
CA VAL A 241 11.09 -8.50 4.45
C VAL A 241 11.76 -7.25 5.02
N ALA A 242 12.42 -7.39 6.17
CA ALA A 242 13.13 -6.28 6.82
C ALA A 242 14.20 -5.67 5.92
N GLY A 243 14.95 -6.51 5.18
CA GLY A 243 15.95 -6.07 4.21
C GLY A 243 15.34 -5.24 3.08
N ALA A 244 14.17 -5.66 2.55
CA ALA A 244 13.46 -4.94 1.51
C ALA A 244 12.95 -3.56 1.99
N VAL A 245 12.33 -3.55 3.17
CA VAL A 245 11.83 -2.32 3.80
C VAL A 245 12.97 -1.35 4.08
N ARG A 246 14.08 -1.85 4.67
CA ARG A 246 15.25 -1.03 4.97
C ARG A 246 15.89 -0.44 3.72
N ALA A 247 16.12 -1.25 2.70
CA ALA A 247 16.67 -0.77 1.43
C ALA A 247 15.78 0.31 0.81
N ARG A 248 14.46 0.15 0.91
CA ARG A 248 13.51 1.15 0.43
C ARG A 248 13.56 2.43 1.27
N ALA A 249 13.58 2.30 2.59
CA ALA A 249 13.68 3.45 3.50
C ALA A 249 14.97 4.26 3.24
N GLU A 250 16.10 3.60 3.11
CA GLU A 250 17.39 4.24 2.77
C GLU A 250 17.34 4.97 1.41
N ALA A 251 16.70 4.36 0.40
CA ALA A 251 16.60 4.94 -0.94
C ALA A 251 15.65 6.16 -1.02
N THR A 252 14.64 6.24 -0.15
CA THR A 252 13.59 7.27 -0.22
C THR A 252 13.59 8.25 0.94
N GLY A 253 14.26 7.93 2.03
CA GLY A 253 14.17 8.66 3.29
C GLY A 253 12.88 8.39 4.07
N ALA A 254 12.14 7.34 3.72
CA ALA A 254 11.00 6.88 4.52
C ALA A 254 11.45 6.47 5.93
N ARG A 255 10.58 6.69 6.92
CA ARG A 255 10.83 6.26 8.30
C ARG A 255 10.17 4.88 8.54
N VAL A 256 10.83 4.05 9.32
CA VAL A 256 10.33 2.71 9.66
C VAL A 256 9.83 2.70 11.10
N VAL A 257 8.56 2.34 11.30
CA VAL A 257 7.94 2.12 12.61
C VAL A 257 7.87 0.62 12.88
N ALA A 258 8.37 0.15 14.00
CA ALA A 258 8.07 -1.18 14.51
C ALA A 258 6.88 -1.11 15.45
N GLU A 259 5.88 -1.93 15.20
CA GLU A 259 4.67 -2.01 16.02
C GLU A 259 4.76 -3.10 17.09
N GLY A 260 3.85 -3.03 18.06
CA GLY A 260 3.68 -4.07 19.08
C GLY A 260 4.86 -4.28 20.02
N ILE A 261 5.67 -3.26 20.25
CA ILE A 261 6.79 -3.31 21.22
C ILE A 261 6.19 -3.37 22.62
N GLU A 262 6.22 -4.56 23.25
CA GLU A 262 5.67 -4.81 24.58
C GLU A 262 6.76 -4.98 25.66
N THR A 263 7.98 -5.32 25.23
CA THR A 263 9.11 -5.62 26.13
C THR A 263 10.39 -4.92 25.65
N GLN A 264 11.40 -4.89 26.53
CA GLN A 264 12.76 -4.44 26.19
C GLN A 264 13.39 -5.31 25.07
N ASP A 265 13.05 -6.59 25.03
CA ASP A 265 13.55 -7.50 23.99
C ASP A 265 12.93 -7.17 22.62
N ASP A 266 11.63 -6.87 22.57
CA ASP A 266 10.97 -6.41 21.34
C ASP A 266 11.60 -5.10 20.84
N LEU A 267 11.92 -4.16 21.74
CA LEU A 267 12.64 -2.93 21.37
C LEU A 267 13.99 -3.24 20.72
N THR A 268 14.73 -4.18 21.30
CA THR A 268 16.04 -4.59 20.75
C THR A 268 15.87 -5.22 19.36
N ARG A 269 14.86 -6.07 19.19
CA ARG A 269 14.54 -6.69 17.89
C ARG A 269 14.11 -5.64 16.86
N ALA A 270 13.30 -4.67 17.24
CA ALA A 270 12.91 -3.56 16.38
C ALA A 270 14.13 -2.79 15.83
N LEU A 271 15.11 -2.50 16.69
CA LEU A 271 16.36 -1.86 16.29
C LEU A 271 17.19 -2.73 15.34
N VAL A 272 17.23 -4.05 15.56
CA VAL A 272 17.91 -5.01 14.66
C VAL A 272 17.26 -5.04 13.29
N LEU A 273 15.93 -4.97 13.21
CA LEU A 273 15.19 -4.89 11.95
C LEU A 273 15.36 -3.53 11.24
N GLY A 274 15.98 -2.54 11.90
CA GLY A 274 16.27 -1.23 11.34
C GLY A 274 15.13 -0.23 11.51
N ALA A 275 14.27 -0.41 12.52
CA ALA A 275 13.25 0.57 12.84
C ALA A 275 13.86 1.84 13.45
N ASP A 276 13.41 3.00 12.98
CA ASP A 276 13.73 4.31 13.56
C ASP A 276 12.73 4.73 14.64
N LEU A 277 11.50 4.28 14.47
CA LEU A 277 10.33 4.62 15.26
C LEU A 277 9.75 3.35 15.87
N GLY A 278 9.03 3.51 16.96
CA GLY A 278 8.36 2.39 17.59
C GLY A 278 7.01 2.76 18.17
N GLN A 279 6.14 1.77 18.25
CA GLN A 279 4.83 1.83 18.88
C GLN A 279 4.56 0.54 19.65
N GLY A 280 3.92 0.63 20.79
CA GLY A 280 3.59 -0.54 21.61
C GLY A 280 3.41 -0.18 23.06
N TRP A 281 2.93 -1.13 23.84
CA TRP A 281 2.62 -0.90 25.27
C TRP A 281 3.83 -0.57 26.12
N PHE A 282 5.00 -1.02 25.72
CA PHE A 282 6.25 -0.68 26.38
C PHE A 282 6.61 0.80 26.26
N LEU A 283 6.28 1.41 25.11
CA LEU A 283 6.53 2.83 24.82
C LEU A 283 5.38 3.73 25.26
N GLY A 284 4.15 3.20 25.32
CA GLY A 284 2.98 3.89 25.80
C GLY A 284 1.69 3.20 25.38
N ARG A 285 0.72 3.19 26.30
CA ARG A 285 -0.63 2.68 26.02
C ARG A 285 -1.48 3.77 25.37
N PRO A 286 -2.52 3.40 24.61
CA PRO A 286 -3.49 4.36 24.12
C PRO A 286 -4.19 5.12 25.29
N HIS A 287 -4.24 6.44 25.20
CA HIS A 287 -4.92 7.30 26.18
C HIS A 287 -6.04 8.09 25.54
N ARG A 288 -7.15 8.30 26.26
CA ARG A 288 -8.33 9.01 25.74
C ARG A 288 -8.08 10.50 25.48
N VAL A 289 -7.12 11.09 26.17
CA VAL A 289 -6.83 12.53 26.11
C VAL A 289 -5.41 12.73 25.58
N LEU A 290 -5.27 13.65 24.63
CA LEU A 290 -3.97 14.11 24.18
C LEU A 290 -3.32 15.00 25.25
N PRO A 291 -2.04 14.83 25.58
CA PRO A 291 -1.34 15.70 26.51
C PRO A 291 -1.30 17.13 25.99
N ALA A 292 -1.75 18.08 26.83
CA ALA A 292 -1.77 19.48 26.47
C ALA A 292 -0.35 20.05 26.34
N GLY A 293 -0.08 20.78 25.26
CA GLY A 293 1.21 21.42 25.00
C GLY A 293 2.36 20.46 24.70
N GLU A 294 2.08 19.16 24.48
CA GLU A 294 3.08 18.20 24.03
C GLU A 294 3.61 18.66 22.66
N ARG A 295 4.92 18.74 22.54
CA ARG A 295 5.56 19.00 21.24
C ARG A 295 5.93 17.69 20.61
N HIS A 296 5.38 17.43 19.43
CA HIS A 296 5.81 16.28 18.65
C HIS A 296 7.15 16.62 17.98
N ALA A 297 8.20 15.97 18.47
CA ALA A 297 9.54 16.12 17.96
C ALA A 297 9.70 15.41 16.61
N GLY A 298 10.76 15.78 15.91
CA GLY A 298 11.09 15.16 14.63
C GLY A 298 10.36 15.75 13.43
N ARG A 299 10.95 15.50 12.27
CA ARG A 299 10.36 15.85 10.98
C ARG A 299 9.79 14.59 10.34
N LEU A 300 8.50 14.64 10.01
CA LEU A 300 7.99 13.71 9.00
C LEU A 300 8.78 13.93 7.71
N PRO A 301 9.11 12.86 6.98
CA PRO A 301 9.58 13.01 5.61
C PRO A 301 8.63 13.92 4.83
N ARG A 302 9.16 14.69 3.91
CA ARG A 302 8.29 15.51 3.05
C ARG A 302 7.48 14.58 2.17
N PRO A 303 6.18 14.85 1.97
CA PRO A 303 5.38 14.08 1.03
C PRO A 303 6.10 14.02 -0.32
N HIS A 304 6.22 12.82 -0.85
CA HIS A 304 6.78 12.64 -2.19
C HIS A 304 5.86 13.30 -3.20
N ALA A 305 6.45 13.96 -4.19
CA ALA A 305 5.66 14.43 -5.33
C ALA A 305 4.92 13.23 -5.94
N PRO A 306 3.64 13.40 -6.35
CA PRO A 306 2.91 12.32 -6.98
C PRO A 306 3.75 11.79 -8.15
N LEU A 307 4.11 10.51 -8.11
CA LEU A 307 4.80 9.87 -9.20
C LEU A 307 3.81 9.77 -10.37
N GLY A 308 4.18 10.33 -11.52
CA GLY A 308 3.52 10.13 -12.80
C GLY A 308 2.23 10.91 -13.02
N GLY A 309 2.24 11.68 -14.10
CA GLY A 309 1.07 12.21 -14.77
C GLY A 309 0.40 11.16 -15.67
N THR A 310 -0.21 11.61 -16.77
CA THR A 310 -0.81 10.77 -17.84
C THR A 310 0.24 10.07 -18.73
N ALA A 311 1.54 10.21 -18.44
CA ALA A 311 2.63 9.65 -19.22
C ALA A 311 2.53 8.12 -19.31
N THR A 312 2.80 7.59 -20.50
CA THR A 312 2.84 6.13 -20.73
C THR A 312 4.16 5.53 -20.24
N PRO A 313 4.26 4.20 -20.06
CA PRO A 313 5.52 3.54 -19.72
C PRO A 313 6.67 3.87 -20.67
N PHE A 314 6.39 3.96 -21.97
CA PHE A 314 7.42 4.34 -22.95
C PHE A 314 7.86 5.80 -22.78
N GLU A 315 6.97 6.71 -22.48
CA GLU A 315 7.32 8.12 -22.20
C GLU A 315 8.11 8.26 -20.92
N VAL A 316 7.73 7.54 -19.84
CA VAL A 316 8.47 7.54 -18.58
C VAL A 316 9.91 7.09 -18.76
N ILE A 317 10.11 5.96 -19.45
CA ILE A 317 11.42 5.32 -19.58
C ILE A 317 12.21 5.92 -20.76
N GLY A 318 11.58 6.11 -21.90
CA GLY A 318 12.25 6.53 -23.14
C GLY A 318 12.82 7.95 -23.10
N THR A 319 12.30 8.83 -22.22
CA THR A 319 12.88 10.16 -22.00
C THR A 319 14.14 10.14 -21.14
N ARG A 320 14.36 9.05 -20.39
CA ARG A 320 15.45 8.93 -19.40
C ARG A 320 16.44 7.80 -19.72
N ARG A 321 16.17 6.98 -20.74
CA ARG A 321 17.01 5.85 -21.18
C ARG A 321 17.18 5.86 -22.69
N ALA A 322 18.26 5.28 -23.15
CA ALA A 322 18.54 5.16 -24.59
C ALA A 322 17.48 4.31 -25.28
N VAL A 323 16.78 4.88 -26.23
CA VAL A 323 15.83 4.22 -27.11
C VAL A 323 16.55 3.63 -28.32
N ARG A 324 16.20 2.40 -28.67
CA ARG A 324 16.76 1.68 -29.82
C ARG A 324 15.63 1.14 -30.69
N LEU A 325 15.96 0.69 -31.90
CA LEU A 325 15.01 0.11 -32.83
C LEU A 325 15.25 -1.40 -32.95
N ALA A 326 14.17 -2.17 -32.93
CA ALA A 326 14.24 -3.60 -33.21
C ALA A 326 12.90 -4.13 -33.74
N PRO A 327 12.94 -5.16 -34.58
CA PRO A 327 11.74 -5.89 -34.98
C PRO A 327 11.20 -6.74 -33.83
N LYS A 328 9.87 -6.95 -33.84
CA LYS A 328 9.13 -7.70 -32.84
C LYS A 328 9.73 -9.07 -32.52
N ARG A 329 10.20 -9.79 -33.54
CA ARG A 329 10.80 -11.13 -33.40
C ARG A 329 11.99 -11.17 -32.44
N LEU A 330 12.75 -10.08 -32.29
CA LEU A 330 13.87 -9.99 -31.35
C LEU A 330 13.41 -9.59 -29.93
N LEU A 331 12.35 -8.81 -29.80
CA LEU A 331 11.84 -8.37 -28.50
C LEU A 331 10.96 -9.43 -27.82
N LEU A 332 10.29 -10.27 -28.61
CA LEU A 332 9.35 -11.28 -28.08
C LEU A 332 10.04 -12.34 -27.19
N PRO A 333 11.21 -12.90 -27.54
CA PRO A 333 11.94 -13.78 -26.63
C PRO A 333 12.37 -13.09 -25.34
N LEU A 334 12.82 -11.82 -25.44
CA LEU A 334 13.22 -11.03 -24.28
C LEU A 334 12.05 -10.83 -23.31
N SER A 335 10.88 -10.39 -23.81
CA SER A 335 9.71 -10.19 -22.95
C SER A 335 9.29 -11.49 -22.25
N ARG A 336 9.32 -12.62 -22.94
CA ARG A 336 9.00 -13.93 -22.36
C ARG A 336 9.99 -14.36 -21.28
N THR A 337 11.26 -14.02 -21.45
CA THR A 337 12.30 -14.31 -20.45
C THR A 337 12.09 -13.47 -19.19
N LEU A 338 11.77 -12.17 -19.34
CA LEU A 338 11.47 -11.29 -18.20
C LEU A 338 10.25 -11.78 -17.42
N GLU A 339 9.17 -12.14 -18.12
CA GLU A 339 7.96 -12.70 -17.48
C GLU A 339 8.25 -14.04 -16.77
N ALA A 340 9.06 -14.92 -17.39
CA ALA A 340 9.40 -16.21 -16.79
C ALA A 340 10.30 -16.07 -15.55
N ALA A 341 11.22 -15.09 -15.57
CA ALA A 341 12.11 -14.83 -14.45
C ALA A 341 11.34 -14.33 -13.20
N ALA A 342 10.17 -13.70 -13.38
CA ALA A 342 9.36 -13.19 -12.28
C ALA A 342 8.99 -14.26 -11.24
N VAL A 343 8.82 -15.52 -11.66
CA VAL A 343 8.46 -16.63 -10.75
C VAL A 343 9.65 -17.11 -9.91
N ALA A 344 10.89 -16.78 -10.31
CA ALA A 344 12.08 -17.18 -9.60
C ALA A 344 12.48 -16.23 -8.47
N HIS A 345 11.80 -15.12 -8.32
CA HIS A 345 12.07 -14.16 -7.25
C HIS A 345 11.67 -14.73 -5.89
N ARG A 346 12.53 -14.54 -4.90
CA ARG A 346 12.25 -14.99 -3.52
C ARG A 346 11.07 -14.23 -2.90
N VAL A 347 10.98 -12.94 -3.17
CA VAL A 347 9.82 -12.10 -2.86
C VAL A 347 9.04 -11.92 -4.16
N PRO A 348 7.79 -12.43 -4.24
CA PRO A 348 7.03 -12.40 -5.48
C PRO A 348 6.79 -10.98 -5.99
N PRO A 349 7.16 -10.66 -7.26
CA PRO A 349 6.90 -9.36 -7.85
C PRO A 349 5.47 -9.25 -8.39
N LEU A 350 5.04 -8.04 -8.71
CA LEU A 350 3.91 -7.86 -9.61
C LEU A 350 4.35 -7.86 -11.07
N VAL A 351 3.46 -8.32 -11.96
CA VAL A 351 3.70 -8.36 -13.42
C VAL A 351 2.58 -7.65 -14.16
N LEU A 352 2.97 -6.70 -15.01
CA LEU A 352 2.05 -5.92 -15.84
C LEU A 352 2.48 -6.02 -17.30
N GLY A 353 1.54 -6.28 -18.20
CA GLY A 353 1.79 -6.33 -19.64
C GLY A 353 0.84 -5.44 -20.42
N ALA A 354 1.36 -4.58 -21.31
CA ALA A 354 0.57 -3.90 -22.32
C ALA A 354 0.72 -4.65 -23.66
N PHE A 355 -0.40 -5.06 -24.23
CA PHE A 355 -0.45 -5.91 -25.42
C PHE A 355 -0.89 -5.16 -26.68
N GLN A 356 -1.11 -3.85 -26.62
CA GLN A 356 -1.69 -3.02 -27.69
C GLN A 356 -3.15 -3.39 -27.94
N ASP A 357 -3.43 -4.62 -28.35
CA ASP A 357 -4.75 -5.11 -28.77
C ASP A 357 -4.98 -6.52 -28.22
N GLU A 358 -6.25 -6.89 -27.94
CA GLU A 358 -6.67 -8.18 -27.40
C GLU A 358 -6.18 -9.37 -28.22
N ARG A 359 -6.09 -9.21 -29.55
CA ARG A 359 -5.60 -10.26 -30.46
C ARG A 359 -4.17 -10.72 -30.16
N PHE A 360 -3.34 -9.85 -29.56
CA PHE A 360 -1.98 -10.20 -29.17
C PHE A 360 -1.93 -10.94 -27.84
N PHE A 361 -3.00 -10.91 -27.05
CA PHE A 361 -3.17 -11.74 -25.86
C PHE A 361 -3.65 -13.14 -26.26
N THR A 362 -2.83 -13.84 -27.03
CA THR A 362 -3.14 -15.16 -27.56
C THR A 362 -3.31 -16.21 -26.47
N GLY A 363 -3.87 -17.39 -26.81
CA GLY A 363 -3.98 -18.50 -25.87
C GLY A 363 -2.62 -18.96 -25.24
N ARG A 364 -1.48 -18.69 -25.87
CA ARG A 364 -0.14 -18.89 -25.28
C ARG A 364 0.15 -17.84 -24.20
N SER A 365 -0.17 -16.59 -24.46
CA SER A 365 -0.03 -15.50 -23.48
C SER A 365 -0.98 -15.72 -22.31
N ALA A 366 -2.24 -16.06 -22.56
CA ALA A 366 -3.23 -16.36 -21.53
C ALA A 366 -2.76 -17.49 -20.58
N ARG A 367 -2.25 -18.61 -21.11
CA ARG A 367 -1.69 -19.70 -20.31
C ARG A 367 -0.45 -19.28 -19.50
N ARG A 368 0.39 -18.41 -20.04
CA ARG A 368 1.57 -17.90 -19.34
C ARG A 368 1.14 -16.99 -18.18
N TYR A 369 0.24 -16.04 -18.45
CA TYR A 369 -0.30 -15.12 -17.44
C TYR A 369 -1.13 -15.83 -16.36
N ALA A 370 -1.88 -16.88 -16.72
CA ALA A 370 -2.57 -17.71 -15.74
C ALA A 370 -1.60 -18.39 -14.75
N ARG A 371 -0.45 -18.87 -15.23
CA ARG A 371 0.58 -19.46 -14.35
C ARG A 371 1.21 -18.41 -13.43
N LEU A 372 1.50 -17.21 -13.97
CA LEU A 372 2.00 -16.10 -13.16
C LEU A 372 0.99 -15.71 -12.07
N ALA A 373 -0.28 -15.58 -12.43
CA ALA A 373 -1.34 -15.20 -11.50
C ALA A 373 -1.64 -16.25 -10.40
N GLY A 374 -1.19 -17.48 -10.60
CA GLY A 374 -1.24 -18.53 -9.57
C GLY A 374 -0.18 -18.43 -8.48
N THR A 375 0.84 -17.56 -8.67
CA THR A 375 2.00 -17.47 -7.76
C THR A 375 2.37 -16.04 -7.39
N LEU A 376 1.91 -15.05 -8.15
CA LEU A 376 2.25 -13.64 -7.94
C LEU A 376 1.08 -12.86 -7.36
N PRO A 377 1.35 -11.84 -6.54
CA PRO A 377 0.31 -11.07 -5.85
C PRO A 377 -0.59 -10.27 -6.79
N PHE A 378 -0.05 -9.88 -7.95
CA PHE A 378 -0.81 -9.15 -8.96
C PHE A 378 -0.27 -9.42 -10.36
N VAL A 379 -1.16 -9.82 -11.25
CA VAL A 379 -0.87 -9.98 -12.67
C VAL A 379 -1.93 -9.24 -13.48
N GLY A 380 -1.49 -8.21 -14.19
CA GLY A 380 -2.34 -7.35 -15.00
C GLY A 380 -1.95 -7.35 -16.47
N ALA A 381 -2.93 -7.25 -17.34
CA ALA A 381 -2.74 -7.11 -18.77
C ALA A 381 -3.66 -6.01 -19.32
N LEU A 382 -3.16 -5.26 -20.29
CA LEU A 382 -3.87 -4.13 -20.90
C LEU A 382 -3.82 -4.24 -22.43
N GLY A 383 -4.88 -3.78 -23.07
CA GLY A 383 -4.95 -3.69 -24.52
C GLY A 383 -6.31 -3.15 -24.95
N THR A 384 -6.47 -2.81 -26.23
CA THR A 384 -7.79 -2.46 -26.77
C THR A 384 -8.65 -3.73 -26.88
N GLY A 385 -9.96 -3.61 -26.62
CA GLY A 385 -10.87 -4.75 -26.62
C GLY A 385 -10.79 -5.62 -25.36
N LEU A 386 -11.47 -6.77 -25.39
CA LEU A 386 -11.48 -7.75 -24.31
C LEU A 386 -11.12 -9.15 -24.86
N PRO A 387 -10.06 -9.79 -24.38
CA PRO A 387 -9.66 -11.10 -24.86
C PRO A 387 -10.74 -12.17 -24.63
N THR A 388 -10.96 -13.03 -25.61
CA THR A 388 -11.91 -14.14 -25.51
C THR A 388 -11.51 -15.23 -24.53
N ALA A 389 -10.23 -15.29 -24.13
CA ALA A 389 -9.67 -16.27 -23.21
C ALA A 389 -8.88 -15.60 -22.09
N LEU A 390 -9.57 -14.82 -21.26
CA LEU A 390 -8.99 -14.18 -20.08
C LEU A 390 -9.10 -15.13 -18.87
N PRO A 391 -7.95 -15.54 -18.25
CA PRO A 391 -7.98 -16.36 -17.05
C PRO A 391 -8.54 -15.56 -15.85
N PRO A 392 -9.35 -16.17 -14.95
CA PRO A 392 -10.03 -15.44 -13.86
C PRO A 392 -9.10 -14.68 -12.91
N ALA A 393 -7.88 -15.17 -12.69
CA ALA A 393 -6.91 -14.55 -11.80
C ALA A 393 -6.07 -13.44 -12.48
N VAL A 394 -6.21 -13.25 -13.79
CA VAL A 394 -5.52 -12.19 -14.53
C VAL A 394 -6.44 -10.99 -14.67
N ARG A 395 -6.01 -9.84 -14.19
CA ARG A 395 -6.78 -8.60 -14.37
C ARG A 395 -6.55 -8.03 -15.76
N TRP A 396 -7.61 -7.62 -16.42
CA TRP A 396 -7.57 -6.94 -17.70
C TRP A 396 -8.09 -5.52 -17.58
N ALA A 397 -7.39 -4.56 -18.21
CA ALA A 397 -7.88 -3.21 -18.40
C ALA A 397 -7.98 -2.91 -19.91
N SER A 398 -9.18 -2.58 -20.36
CA SER A 398 -9.41 -2.15 -21.74
C SER A 398 -8.95 -0.72 -21.95
N LEU A 399 -8.16 -0.50 -23.00
CA LEU A 399 -7.65 0.81 -23.40
C LEU A 399 -8.57 1.46 -24.42
N ASP A 400 -8.69 2.79 -24.37
CA ASP A 400 -9.22 3.55 -25.50
C ASP A 400 -8.22 3.43 -26.68
N PRO A 401 -8.67 3.03 -27.89
CA PRO A 401 -7.80 2.99 -29.07
C PRO A 401 -7.10 4.31 -29.39
N ALA A 402 -7.63 5.44 -28.93
CA ALA A 402 -7.03 6.77 -29.10
C ALA A 402 -5.90 7.05 -28.10
N GLU A 403 -5.78 6.27 -27.00
CA GLU A 403 -4.71 6.44 -26.05
C GLU A 403 -3.33 6.11 -26.65
N PRO A 404 -2.27 6.89 -26.34
CA PRO A 404 -0.91 6.56 -26.77
C PRO A 404 -0.45 5.16 -26.34
N LEU A 405 -0.91 4.68 -25.20
CA LEU A 405 -0.60 3.35 -24.67
C LEU A 405 -1.12 2.20 -25.56
N ALA A 406 -2.21 2.43 -26.33
CA ALA A 406 -2.72 1.45 -27.29
C ALA A 406 -1.72 1.10 -28.42
N ARG A 407 -0.67 1.93 -28.61
CA ARG A 407 0.44 1.67 -29.54
C ARG A 407 1.69 1.13 -28.86
N GLU A 408 1.63 0.90 -27.55
CA GLU A 408 2.78 0.45 -26.79
C GLU A 408 2.71 -1.04 -26.44
N TRP A 409 3.85 -1.66 -26.43
CA TRP A 409 4.09 -2.97 -25.87
C TRP A 409 4.97 -2.81 -24.63
N ALA A 410 4.49 -3.26 -23.48
CA ALA A 410 5.27 -3.19 -22.26
C ALA A 410 5.20 -4.50 -21.48
N VAL A 411 6.31 -4.84 -20.82
CA VAL A 411 6.39 -5.85 -19.77
C VAL A 411 7.09 -5.19 -18.60
N VAL A 412 6.40 -5.09 -17.49
CA VAL A 412 6.90 -4.49 -16.25
C VAL A 412 6.85 -5.57 -15.17
N VAL A 413 8.00 -5.88 -14.60
CA VAL A 413 8.16 -6.74 -13.43
C VAL A 413 8.68 -5.86 -12.31
N LEU A 414 7.87 -5.66 -11.27
CA LEU A 414 8.21 -4.83 -10.13
C LEU A 414 8.20 -5.66 -8.86
N GLY A 415 9.39 -5.92 -8.31
CA GLY A 415 9.58 -6.57 -7.03
C GLY A 415 10.11 -5.60 -5.97
N ALA A 416 10.25 -6.07 -4.75
CA ALA A 416 10.78 -5.27 -3.64
C ALA A 416 12.26 -4.90 -3.84
N HIS A 417 13.07 -5.81 -4.39
CA HIS A 417 14.51 -5.63 -4.59
C HIS A 417 14.91 -5.55 -6.06
N GLU A 418 14.30 -6.39 -6.89
CA GLU A 418 14.64 -6.51 -8.29
C GLU A 418 13.47 -6.08 -9.16
N SER A 419 13.78 -5.26 -10.15
CA SER A 419 12.78 -4.73 -11.06
C SER A 419 13.32 -4.62 -12.46
N VAL A 420 12.45 -4.86 -13.44
CA VAL A 420 12.79 -4.68 -14.84
C VAL A 420 11.57 -4.24 -15.64
N ALA A 421 11.78 -3.36 -16.60
CA ALA A 421 10.79 -3.02 -17.60
C ALA A 421 11.40 -3.07 -19.00
N LEU A 422 10.67 -3.73 -19.91
CA LEU A 422 10.80 -3.60 -21.35
C LEU A 422 9.61 -2.78 -21.83
N VAL A 423 9.88 -1.67 -22.50
CA VAL A 423 8.85 -0.82 -23.10
C VAL A 423 9.17 -0.61 -24.57
N GLY A 424 8.16 -0.67 -25.41
CA GLY A 424 8.29 -0.48 -26.85
C GLY A 424 7.08 0.26 -27.41
N ARG A 425 7.33 1.20 -28.31
CA ARG A 425 6.29 1.88 -29.08
C ARG A 425 6.45 1.54 -30.54
N GLU A 426 5.39 1.04 -31.15
CA GLU A 426 5.38 0.75 -32.58
C GLU A 426 5.62 2.01 -33.41
N ILE A 427 6.55 1.91 -34.37
CA ILE A 427 6.87 3.00 -35.27
C ILE A 427 6.23 2.78 -36.64
N ASP A 428 5.75 3.87 -37.25
CA ASP A 428 5.22 3.86 -38.61
C ASP A 428 6.39 3.78 -39.60
N GLY A 429 6.80 2.54 -39.91
CA GLY A 429 7.82 2.26 -40.93
C GLY A 429 7.19 1.74 -42.24
N PRO A 430 7.95 1.64 -43.31
CA PRO A 430 7.47 1.05 -44.59
C PRO A 430 6.92 -0.37 -44.41
N ARG A 431 7.50 -1.12 -43.47
CA ARG A 431 7.11 -2.52 -43.14
C ARG A 431 5.90 -2.53 -42.17
N SER A 432 5.84 -1.60 -41.22
CA SER A 432 4.77 -1.51 -40.23
C SER A 432 3.43 -1.09 -40.84
N ARG A 433 3.41 -0.17 -41.80
CA ARG A 433 2.16 0.25 -42.48
C ARG A 433 1.49 -0.90 -43.24
N HIS A 434 2.26 -1.84 -43.76
CA HIS A 434 1.72 -3.00 -44.46
C HIS A 434 1.05 -3.98 -43.50
N SER A 435 1.63 -4.19 -42.35
CA SER A 435 1.13 -5.10 -41.31
C SER A 435 -0.10 -4.55 -40.59
N ALA A 436 -0.09 -3.26 -40.19
CA ALA A 436 -1.19 -2.66 -39.44
C ALA A 436 -2.43 -2.44 -40.30
N ALA A 437 -2.27 -2.09 -41.57
CA ALA A 437 -3.38 -1.81 -42.50
C ALA A 437 -4.14 -3.05 -42.98
N LEU A 438 -3.53 -4.23 -42.90
CA LEU A 438 -4.07 -5.46 -43.48
C LEU A 438 -4.49 -6.51 -42.48
N GLY A 439 -4.40 -6.24 -41.17
CA GLY A 439 -4.78 -7.23 -40.15
C GLY A 439 -3.96 -8.51 -40.19
N ALA A 440 -2.64 -8.40 -40.40
CA ALA A 440 -1.75 -9.54 -40.45
C ALA A 440 -2.01 -10.52 -39.29
N PRO A 441 -2.08 -11.84 -39.53
CA PRO A 441 -2.28 -12.81 -38.47
C PRO A 441 -1.16 -12.74 -37.44
N VAL A 442 -1.50 -12.85 -36.17
CA VAL A 442 -0.54 -12.83 -35.07
C VAL A 442 0.45 -13.98 -35.22
N GLY A 443 1.75 -13.66 -35.23
CA GLY A 443 2.84 -14.63 -35.43
C GLY A 443 3.10 -14.97 -36.91
N SER A 444 2.55 -14.20 -37.84
CA SER A 444 2.97 -14.27 -39.25
C SER A 444 4.33 -13.60 -39.43
N PRO A 445 5.05 -13.88 -40.56
CA PRO A 445 6.29 -13.18 -40.86
C PRO A 445 6.16 -11.66 -40.86
N GLU A 446 5.02 -11.12 -41.34
CA GLU A 446 4.74 -9.70 -41.39
C GLU A 446 4.55 -9.13 -39.97
N ASP A 447 3.87 -9.83 -39.05
CA ASP A 447 3.72 -9.44 -37.66
C ASP A 447 5.06 -9.47 -36.92
N ASP A 448 5.91 -10.46 -37.20
CA ASP A 448 7.24 -10.61 -36.60
C ASP A 448 8.24 -9.50 -37.03
N GLU A 449 8.06 -8.91 -38.22
CA GLU A 449 8.89 -7.81 -38.72
C GLU A 449 8.37 -6.41 -38.35
N ARG A 450 7.31 -6.28 -37.57
CA ARG A 450 6.86 -4.97 -37.03
C ARG A 450 8.00 -4.34 -36.23
N GLU A 451 8.28 -3.06 -36.46
CA GLU A 451 9.38 -2.34 -35.82
C GLU A 451 8.93 -1.55 -34.60
N PHE A 452 9.72 -1.63 -33.56
CA PHE A 452 9.49 -0.93 -32.30
C PHE A 452 10.70 -0.07 -31.90
N ALA A 453 10.41 1.17 -31.53
CA ALA A 453 11.31 1.95 -30.69
C ALA A 453 11.19 1.41 -29.26
N PHE A 454 12.28 0.91 -28.65
CA PHE A 454 12.25 0.23 -27.37
C PHE A 454 13.34 0.67 -26.42
N ALA A 455 13.09 0.49 -25.13
CA ALA A 455 14.06 0.63 -24.06
C ALA A 455 13.87 -0.47 -23.02
N VAL A 456 14.96 -0.86 -22.35
CA VAL A 456 14.98 -1.77 -21.21
C VAL A 456 15.65 -1.07 -20.05
N THR A 457 15.10 -1.21 -18.84
CA THR A 457 15.69 -0.65 -17.63
C THR A 457 15.50 -1.56 -16.44
N HIS A 458 16.48 -1.55 -15.54
CA HIS A 458 16.42 -2.14 -14.21
C HIS A 458 16.39 -1.06 -13.11
N ASP A 459 16.26 0.20 -13.51
CA ASP A 459 16.12 1.31 -12.55
C ASP A 459 14.78 1.19 -11.82
N HIS A 460 14.86 0.91 -10.54
CA HIS A 460 13.69 0.61 -9.70
C HIS A 460 12.67 1.76 -9.69
N GLY A 461 13.13 3.02 -9.64
CA GLY A 461 12.26 4.19 -9.68
C GLY A 461 11.49 4.31 -11.00
N LEU A 462 12.20 4.14 -12.14
CA LEU A 462 11.57 4.18 -13.46
C LEU A 462 10.60 3.02 -13.68
N VAL A 463 10.94 1.82 -13.19
CA VAL A 463 10.04 0.66 -13.26
C VAL A 463 8.79 0.88 -12.42
N ALA A 464 8.93 1.45 -11.21
CA ALA A 464 7.78 1.80 -10.36
C ALA A 464 6.88 2.87 -10.99
N GLU A 465 7.46 3.91 -11.60
CA GLU A 465 6.70 4.93 -12.34
C GLU A 465 5.94 4.31 -13.53
N ALA A 466 6.58 3.43 -14.29
CA ALA A 466 5.95 2.72 -15.40
C ALA A 466 4.82 1.79 -14.92
N ALA A 467 5.03 1.07 -13.81
CA ALA A 467 4.00 0.23 -13.19
C ALA A 467 2.80 1.06 -12.73
N GLN A 468 3.01 2.20 -12.08
CA GLN A 468 1.93 3.12 -11.68
C GLN A 468 1.13 3.62 -12.88
N SER A 469 1.82 3.96 -13.98
CA SER A 469 1.17 4.39 -15.22
C SER A 469 0.20 3.32 -15.75
N LEU A 470 0.58 2.04 -15.69
CA LEU A 470 -0.29 0.94 -16.08
C LEU A 470 -1.42 0.70 -15.07
N LEU A 471 -1.08 0.65 -13.77
CA LEU A 471 -2.02 0.30 -12.71
C LEU A 471 -3.19 1.28 -12.58
N ARG A 472 -2.99 2.56 -12.88
CA ARG A 472 -4.07 3.57 -12.88
C ARG A 472 -5.23 3.27 -13.83
N ARG A 473 -5.05 2.32 -14.75
CA ARG A 473 -6.09 1.89 -15.71
C ARG A 473 -6.92 0.72 -15.22
N PHE A 474 -6.52 0.06 -14.12
CA PHE A 474 -7.29 -0.99 -13.46
C PHE A 474 -8.23 -0.38 -12.42
N ARG A 475 -9.35 0.19 -12.86
CA ARG A 475 -10.36 0.76 -11.95
C ARG A 475 -11.28 -0.32 -11.42
N ALA A 476 -11.73 -0.19 -10.17
CA ALA A 476 -12.64 -1.13 -9.53
C ALA A 476 -14.04 -1.18 -10.19
N ASP A 477 -14.42 -0.16 -10.98
CA ASP A 477 -15.74 -0.04 -11.61
C ASP A 477 -15.85 -0.69 -12.99
N ALA A 478 -14.82 -1.37 -13.47
CA ALA A 478 -14.95 -2.19 -14.67
C ALA A 478 -15.75 -3.45 -14.29
N PRO A 479 -16.96 -3.66 -14.84
CA PRO A 479 -17.72 -4.89 -14.58
C PRO A 479 -16.88 -6.09 -15.00
N ALA A 480 -16.85 -7.10 -14.12
CA ALA A 480 -16.18 -8.36 -14.33
C ALA A 480 -16.78 -9.15 -15.50
#